data_2b51afcb68a6081e7f237e7c41afbe75
#
_entry.id   2b51afcb68a6081e7f237e7c41afbe75
#
_cell.length_a   1.000
_cell.length_b   1.000
_cell.length_c   1.000
_cell.angle_alpha   90.00
_cell.angle_beta   90.00
_cell.angle_gamma   90.00
#
_symmetry.space_group_name_H-M   'P 1'
#
loop_
_entity.id
_entity.type
_entity.pdbx_description
1 polymer ?
#
loop_
_entity_poly.entity_id
_entity_poly.type
_entity_poly.pdbx_seq_one_letter_code
_entity_poly.pdbx_strand_id
1 'polypeptide(L)'
;MSELKRLHVGHAQAVLAFELANRAYFAASVPDRGDDFFAQFTDRYNALVAEQEAGICAFYVLVAEDGSVLGRFNLVDIEERTAELGYRVAQHVAGRGVATATVRELCQLAAAQHGLRTVRAATARQNLASQKVLTKAGFVPVGPVDPAHLGGKPGTWYQRDLVLQPRGVRAPGDRLREGRGHR
;
A
#
# COMPACT_ATOMS: atom_id res chain seq x y z
N MET A 1 6.51 -17.30 6.42
CA MET A 1 6.74 -16.19 5.46
C MET A 1 5.46 -15.39 5.30
N SER A 2 5.53 -14.11 5.00
CA SER A 2 4.34 -13.27 4.72
C SER A 2 4.35 -12.83 3.25
N GLU A 3 3.16 -12.58 2.69
CA GLU A 3 2.99 -12.21 1.30
C GLU A 3 2.08 -10.99 1.17
N LEU A 4 2.49 -10.04 0.33
CA LEU A 4 1.68 -8.86 0.02
C LEU A 4 0.67 -9.22 -1.07
N LYS A 5 -0.62 -9.19 -0.75
CA LYS A 5 -1.71 -9.58 -1.64
C LYS A 5 -2.66 -8.42 -1.92
N ARG A 6 -3.19 -8.38 -3.14
CA ARG A 6 -4.29 -7.49 -3.47
C ARG A 6 -5.51 -7.81 -2.61
N LEU A 7 -6.15 -6.77 -2.06
CA LEU A 7 -7.36 -6.93 -1.26
C LEU A 7 -8.49 -7.54 -2.10
N HIS A 8 -9.22 -8.51 -1.52
CA HIS A 8 -10.43 -9.06 -2.11
C HIS A 8 -11.42 -9.48 -1.00
N VAL A 9 -12.63 -9.84 -1.39
CA VAL A 9 -13.72 -10.18 -0.45
C VAL A 9 -13.36 -11.29 0.53
N GLY A 10 -12.53 -12.25 0.13
CA GLY A 10 -12.08 -13.36 0.96
C GLY A 10 -11.17 -12.95 2.13
N HIS A 11 -10.62 -11.74 2.13
CA HIS A 11 -9.81 -11.23 3.24
C HIS A 11 -10.63 -10.53 4.34
N ALA A 12 -11.95 -10.34 4.15
CA ALA A 12 -12.78 -9.51 5.04
C ALA A 12 -12.70 -9.90 6.52
N GLN A 13 -12.80 -11.18 6.83
CA GLN A 13 -12.76 -11.67 8.22
C GLN A 13 -11.38 -11.46 8.85
N ALA A 14 -10.31 -11.74 8.13
CA ALA A 14 -8.95 -11.53 8.60
C ALA A 14 -8.62 -10.04 8.80
N VAL A 15 -9.13 -9.16 7.94
CA VAL A 15 -9.00 -7.71 8.08
C VAL A 15 -9.78 -7.21 9.30
N LEU A 16 -11.00 -7.68 9.53
CA LEU A 16 -11.77 -7.33 10.72
C LEU A 16 -11.04 -7.75 12.00
N ALA A 17 -10.54 -8.98 12.05
CA ALA A 17 -9.77 -9.47 13.18
C ALA A 17 -8.51 -8.61 13.43
N PHE A 18 -7.80 -8.23 12.38
CA PHE A 18 -6.63 -7.34 12.44
C PHE A 18 -6.98 -5.96 13.02
N GLU A 19 -8.06 -5.33 12.53
CA GLU A 19 -8.48 -4.00 13.00
C GLU A 19 -8.94 -4.04 14.47
N LEU A 20 -9.68 -5.08 14.89
CA LEU A 20 -10.13 -5.24 16.26
C LEU A 20 -8.96 -5.50 17.22
N ALA A 21 -8.07 -6.41 16.87
CA ALA A 21 -6.92 -6.79 17.71
C ALA A 21 -5.94 -5.62 17.94
N ASN A 22 -5.84 -4.70 16.98
CA ASN A 22 -4.90 -3.58 17.04
C ASN A 22 -5.58 -2.22 17.27
N ARG A 23 -6.88 -2.18 17.57
CA ARG A 23 -7.65 -0.94 17.70
C ARG A 23 -7.01 0.04 18.68
N ALA A 24 -6.71 -0.40 19.90
CA ALA A 24 -6.10 0.43 20.93
C ALA A 24 -4.69 0.90 20.54
N TYR A 25 -3.91 0.02 19.92
CA TYR A 25 -2.57 0.34 19.43
C TYR A 25 -2.59 1.42 18.34
N PHE A 26 -3.50 1.31 17.37
CA PHE A 26 -3.64 2.31 16.32
C PHE A 26 -4.16 3.65 16.85
N ALA A 27 -5.07 3.63 17.80
CA ALA A 27 -5.65 4.85 18.39
C ALA A 27 -4.60 5.75 19.11
N ALA A 28 -3.47 5.20 19.48
CA ALA A 28 -2.36 5.97 20.06
C ALA A 28 -1.67 6.90 19.05
N SER A 29 -1.74 6.59 17.75
CA SER A 29 -1.03 7.34 16.70
C SER A 29 -1.95 8.04 15.70
N VAL A 30 -3.13 7.47 15.44
CA VAL A 30 -4.11 7.98 14.48
C VAL A 30 -5.50 7.99 15.13
N PRO A 31 -6.44 8.83 14.67
CA PRO A 31 -7.81 8.81 15.19
C PRO A 31 -8.43 7.41 15.09
N ASP A 32 -9.11 6.97 16.15
CA ASP A 32 -9.87 5.71 16.13
C ASP A 32 -10.96 5.76 15.07
N ARG A 33 -11.22 4.61 14.44
CA ARG A 33 -12.26 4.52 13.39
C ARG A 33 -13.68 4.68 13.95
N GLY A 34 -13.86 4.48 15.25
CA GLY A 34 -15.16 4.56 15.93
C GLY A 34 -15.98 3.27 15.83
N ASP A 35 -16.96 3.14 16.71
CA ASP A 35 -17.81 1.94 16.81
C ASP A 35 -18.66 1.71 15.55
N ASP A 36 -19.10 2.78 14.90
CA ASP A 36 -19.87 2.71 13.65
C ASP A 36 -19.09 2.04 12.50
N PHE A 37 -17.77 2.22 12.47
CA PHE A 37 -16.92 1.53 11.50
C PHE A 37 -17.02 0.02 11.66
N PHE A 38 -16.95 -0.48 12.90
CA PHE A 38 -17.02 -1.91 13.17
C PHE A 38 -18.43 -2.47 13.01
N ALA A 39 -19.46 -1.70 13.38
CA ALA A 39 -20.86 -2.09 13.18
C ALA A 39 -21.23 -2.19 11.69
N GLN A 40 -20.64 -1.36 10.84
CA GLN A 40 -20.90 -1.28 9.39
C GLN A 40 -19.75 -1.90 8.58
N PHE A 41 -18.91 -2.71 9.19
CA PHE A 41 -17.67 -3.19 8.57
C PHE A 41 -17.89 -3.87 7.22
N THR A 42 -18.88 -4.76 7.11
CA THR A 42 -19.13 -5.49 5.86
C THR A 42 -19.48 -4.56 4.71
N ASP A 43 -20.38 -3.60 4.93
CA ASP A 43 -20.79 -2.65 3.89
C ASP A 43 -19.64 -1.74 3.48
N ARG A 44 -18.87 -1.24 4.46
CA ARG A 44 -17.68 -0.40 4.22
C ARG A 44 -16.59 -1.17 3.49
N TYR A 45 -16.37 -2.43 3.85
CA TYR A 45 -15.40 -3.28 3.18
C TYR A 45 -15.76 -3.55 1.72
N ASN A 46 -17.03 -3.87 1.46
CA ASN A 46 -17.52 -4.06 0.09
C ASN A 46 -17.41 -2.77 -0.74
N ALA A 47 -17.61 -1.61 -0.15
CA ALA A 47 -17.39 -0.32 -0.81
C ALA A 47 -15.92 -0.12 -1.21
N LEU A 48 -14.97 -0.47 -0.34
CA LEU A 48 -13.54 -0.42 -0.66
C LEU A 48 -13.17 -1.33 -1.83
N VAL A 49 -13.72 -2.54 -1.87
CA VAL A 49 -13.49 -3.47 -2.99
C VAL A 49 -14.03 -2.88 -4.29
N ALA A 50 -15.22 -2.27 -4.26
CA ALA A 50 -15.81 -1.61 -5.43
C ALA A 50 -14.98 -0.40 -5.91
N GLU A 51 -14.46 0.43 -5.00
CA GLU A 51 -13.55 1.54 -5.35
C GLU A 51 -12.25 1.03 -6.01
N GLN A 52 -11.73 -0.08 -5.52
CA GLN A 52 -10.57 -0.72 -6.11
C GLN A 52 -10.85 -1.23 -7.52
N GLU A 53 -12.00 -1.85 -7.76
CA GLU A 53 -12.44 -2.31 -9.08
C GLU A 53 -12.64 -1.15 -10.05
N ALA A 54 -13.07 0.02 -9.55
CA ALA A 54 -13.19 1.24 -10.34
C ALA A 54 -11.84 1.89 -10.68
N GLY A 55 -10.72 1.41 -10.11
CA GLY A 55 -9.36 1.89 -10.39
C GLY A 55 -8.98 3.19 -9.68
N ILE A 56 -9.80 3.69 -8.75
CA ILE A 56 -9.54 4.91 -7.98
C ILE A 56 -8.50 4.66 -6.88
N CYS A 57 -8.48 3.46 -6.36
CA CYS A 57 -7.62 3.02 -5.28
C CYS A 57 -7.02 1.64 -5.58
N ALA A 58 -5.96 1.28 -4.85
CA ALA A 58 -5.41 -0.07 -4.83
C ALA A 58 -5.07 -0.44 -3.40
N PHE A 59 -5.78 -1.42 -2.86
CA PHE A 59 -5.61 -1.88 -1.49
C PHE A 59 -4.84 -3.20 -1.44
N TYR A 60 -3.93 -3.31 -0.47
CA TYR A 60 -3.11 -4.49 -0.25
C TYR A 60 -3.14 -4.91 1.22
N VAL A 61 -3.01 -6.19 1.45
CA VAL A 61 -2.86 -6.80 2.77
C VAL A 61 -1.60 -7.64 2.81
N LEU A 62 -0.85 -7.52 3.90
CA LEU A 62 0.27 -8.41 4.20
C LEU A 62 -0.29 -9.59 4.98
N VAL A 63 -0.25 -10.78 4.39
CA VAL A 63 -0.86 -11.99 4.92
C VAL A 63 0.21 -12.96 5.39
N ALA A 64 0.10 -13.46 6.62
CA ALA A 64 0.96 -14.50 7.16
C ALA A 64 0.58 -15.90 6.63
N GLU A 65 1.42 -16.89 6.88
CA GLU A 65 1.18 -18.29 6.44
C GLU A 65 -0.13 -18.88 7.00
N ASP A 66 -0.53 -18.48 8.20
CA ASP A 66 -1.78 -18.90 8.84
C ASP A 66 -3.03 -18.16 8.31
N GLY A 67 -2.86 -17.25 7.35
CA GLY A 67 -3.94 -16.44 6.79
C GLY A 67 -4.27 -15.17 7.57
N SER A 68 -3.60 -14.91 8.70
CA SER A 68 -3.81 -13.68 9.46
C SER A 68 -3.23 -12.47 8.74
N VAL A 69 -3.85 -11.30 8.93
CA VAL A 69 -3.37 -10.04 8.37
C VAL A 69 -2.38 -9.40 9.34
N LEU A 70 -1.20 -9.08 8.83
CA LEU A 70 -0.13 -8.39 9.56
C LEU A 70 -0.08 -6.90 9.30
N GLY A 71 -0.67 -6.45 8.19
CA GLY A 71 -0.70 -5.05 7.82
C GLY A 71 -1.62 -4.77 6.65
N ARG A 72 -2.00 -3.50 6.53
CA ARG A 72 -2.76 -2.96 5.40
C ARG A 72 -1.95 -1.84 4.76
N PHE A 73 -1.90 -1.84 3.44
CA PHE A 73 -1.12 -0.89 2.65
C PHE A 73 -1.98 -0.42 1.49
N ASN A 74 -2.31 0.85 1.48
CA ASN A 74 -3.30 1.42 0.58
C ASN A 74 -2.64 2.46 -0.32
N LEU A 75 -2.94 2.38 -1.61
CA LEU A 75 -2.72 3.46 -2.57
C LEU A 75 -4.09 4.08 -2.85
N VAL A 76 -4.27 5.32 -2.44
CA VAL A 76 -5.53 6.06 -2.63
C VAL A 76 -5.32 7.25 -3.56
N ASP A 77 -6.42 7.81 -4.06
CA ASP A 77 -6.40 8.96 -4.96
C ASP A 77 -5.45 8.77 -6.14
N ILE A 78 -5.61 7.63 -6.82
CA ILE A 78 -4.80 7.31 -8.00
C ILE A 78 -5.24 8.21 -9.15
N GLU A 79 -4.43 9.23 -9.42
CA GLU A 79 -4.66 10.21 -10.47
C GLU A 79 -3.31 10.67 -11.06
N GLU A 80 -3.29 10.94 -12.36
CA GLU A 80 -2.10 11.47 -13.05
C GLU A 80 -0.78 10.73 -12.74
N ARG A 81 -0.85 9.39 -12.58
CA ARG A 81 0.28 8.52 -12.20
C ARG A 81 0.88 8.81 -10.82
N THR A 82 0.10 9.41 -9.95
CA THR A 82 0.42 9.66 -8.55
C THR A 82 -0.60 8.95 -7.66
N ALA A 83 -0.19 8.54 -6.48
CA ALA A 83 -1.07 8.03 -5.43
C ALA A 83 -0.58 8.45 -4.05
N GLU A 84 -1.50 8.48 -3.10
CA GLU A 84 -1.16 8.61 -1.69
C GLU A 84 -1.08 7.24 -1.02
N LEU A 85 0.01 7.00 -0.31
CA LEU A 85 0.24 5.81 0.50
C LEU A 85 -0.28 6.04 1.93
N GLY A 86 -1.17 5.16 2.38
CA GLY A 86 -1.51 4.99 3.78
C GLY A 86 -1.23 3.55 4.21
N TYR A 87 -0.72 3.34 5.41
CA TYR A 87 -0.48 1.99 5.91
C TYR A 87 -0.56 1.90 7.42
N ARG A 88 -0.80 0.71 7.90
CA ARG A 88 -0.69 0.32 9.31
C ARG A 88 -0.29 -1.15 9.43
N VAL A 89 0.52 -1.46 10.42
CA VAL A 89 0.97 -2.82 10.71
C VAL A 89 0.58 -3.22 12.14
N ALA A 90 0.36 -4.52 12.35
CA ALA A 90 0.04 -5.05 13.67
C ALA A 90 1.15 -4.75 14.68
N GLN A 91 0.76 -4.52 15.93
CA GLN A 91 1.69 -4.20 17.02
C GLN A 91 2.80 -5.24 17.16
N HIS A 92 2.46 -6.53 17.06
CA HIS A 92 3.42 -7.62 17.27
C HIS A 92 4.51 -7.74 16.18
N VAL A 93 4.32 -7.09 15.03
CA VAL A 93 5.34 -7.02 13.96
C VAL A 93 6.00 -5.64 13.83
N ALA A 94 5.53 -4.67 14.59
CA ALA A 94 6.10 -3.33 14.57
C ALA A 94 7.57 -3.32 15.06
N GLY A 95 8.38 -2.42 14.49
CA GLY A 95 9.79 -2.27 14.87
C GLY A 95 10.73 -3.36 14.34
N ARG A 96 10.24 -4.26 13.48
CA ARG A 96 11.02 -5.38 12.92
C ARG A 96 11.39 -5.20 11.44
N GLY A 97 11.21 -4.00 10.90
CA GLY A 97 11.47 -3.71 9.49
C GLY A 97 10.40 -4.17 8.51
N VAL A 98 9.31 -4.76 8.98
CA VAL A 98 8.22 -5.29 8.16
C VAL A 98 7.57 -4.18 7.33
N ALA A 99 7.20 -3.04 7.96
CA ALA A 99 6.59 -1.92 7.25
C ALA A 99 7.53 -1.36 6.17
N THR A 100 8.81 -1.20 6.45
CA THR A 100 9.80 -0.69 5.49
C THR A 100 9.94 -1.62 4.29
N ALA A 101 10.08 -2.92 4.51
CA ALA A 101 10.19 -3.91 3.45
C ALA A 101 8.93 -3.94 2.58
N THR A 102 7.75 -3.92 3.20
CA THR A 102 6.47 -3.95 2.50
C THR A 102 6.20 -2.68 1.70
N VAL A 103 6.54 -1.51 2.24
CA VAL A 103 6.42 -0.23 1.50
C VAL A 103 7.32 -0.23 0.27
N ARG A 104 8.55 -0.76 0.37
CA ARG A 104 9.44 -0.91 -0.80
C ARG A 104 8.83 -1.82 -1.86
N GLU A 105 8.30 -2.96 -1.46
CA GLU A 105 7.62 -3.90 -2.37
C GLU A 105 6.39 -3.24 -3.02
N LEU A 106 5.57 -2.55 -2.24
CA LEU A 106 4.40 -1.84 -2.76
C LEU A 106 4.79 -0.77 -3.79
N CYS A 107 5.89 -0.04 -3.58
CA CYS A 107 6.38 0.92 -4.57
C CYS A 107 6.78 0.24 -5.89
N GLN A 108 7.35 -0.95 -5.85
CA GLN A 108 7.64 -1.74 -7.06
C GLN A 108 6.36 -2.17 -7.77
N LEU A 109 5.36 -2.65 -7.02
CA LEU A 109 4.04 -3.00 -7.57
C LEU A 109 3.31 -1.78 -8.13
N ALA A 110 3.40 -0.64 -7.46
CA ALA A 110 2.81 0.63 -7.90
C ALA A 110 3.33 1.04 -9.29
N ALA A 111 4.63 0.94 -9.51
CA ALA A 111 5.24 1.22 -10.81
C ALA A 111 4.86 0.16 -11.86
N ALA A 112 5.00 -1.13 -11.52
CA ALA A 112 4.86 -2.24 -12.48
C ALA A 112 3.40 -2.52 -12.84
N GLN A 113 2.47 -2.51 -11.88
CA GLN A 113 1.07 -2.90 -12.10
C GLN A 113 0.14 -1.71 -12.31
N HIS A 114 0.42 -0.57 -11.68
CA HIS A 114 -0.43 0.62 -11.74
C HIS A 114 0.14 1.75 -12.61
N GLY A 115 1.36 1.61 -13.11
CA GLY A 115 2.01 2.62 -13.94
C GLY A 115 2.26 3.95 -13.21
N LEU A 116 2.33 3.91 -11.88
CA LEU A 116 2.57 5.11 -11.08
C LEU A 116 4.01 5.58 -11.21
N ARG A 117 4.20 6.90 -11.21
CA ARG A 117 5.52 7.55 -11.25
C ARG A 117 5.91 8.13 -9.90
N THR A 118 4.94 8.45 -9.07
CA THR A 118 5.15 9.12 -7.80
C THR A 118 4.21 8.56 -6.75
N VAL A 119 4.74 8.28 -5.56
CA VAL A 119 3.96 7.96 -4.37
C VAL A 119 4.25 8.99 -3.30
N ARG A 120 3.19 9.54 -2.70
CA ARG A 120 3.26 10.49 -1.60
C ARG A 120 2.70 9.86 -0.34
N ALA A 121 3.18 10.29 0.82
CA ALA A 121 2.66 9.85 2.11
C ALA A 121 2.68 11.02 3.08
N ALA A 122 1.58 11.23 3.80
CA ALA A 122 1.49 12.21 4.87
C ALA A 122 1.76 11.55 6.22
N THR A 123 2.58 12.16 7.04
CA THR A 123 2.81 11.67 8.40
C THR A 123 2.84 12.82 9.41
N ALA A 124 2.22 12.60 10.57
CA ALA A 124 2.26 13.55 11.66
C ALA A 124 3.70 13.71 12.17
N ARG A 125 4.05 14.94 12.56
CA ARG A 125 5.37 15.26 13.10
C ARG A 125 5.73 14.43 14.33
N GLN A 126 4.74 14.02 15.10
CA GLN A 126 4.91 13.17 16.28
C GLN A 126 5.12 11.69 15.95
N ASN A 127 4.76 11.24 14.74
CA ASN A 127 4.86 9.82 14.34
C ASN A 127 6.26 9.51 13.81
N LEU A 128 7.23 9.41 14.73
CA LEU A 128 8.63 9.14 14.38
C LEU A 128 8.81 7.76 13.70
N ALA A 129 8.00 6.78 14.07
CA ALA A 129 8.05 5.44 13.48
C ALA A 129 7.73 5.49 11.98
N SER A 130 6.65 6.20 11.60
CA SER A 130 6.28 6.39 10.20
C SER A 130 7.34 7.17 9.41
N GLN A 131 7.90 8.23 9.98
CA GLN A 131 8.98 8.99 9.35
C GLN A 131 10.20 8.12 9.05
N LYS A 132 10.59 7.25 9.98
CA LYS A 132 11.71 6.30 9.79
C LYS A 132 11.42 5.30 8.68
N VAL A 133 10.21 4.74 8.64
CA VAL A 133 9.78 3.80 7.58
C VAL A 133 9.87 4.48 6.22
N LEU A 134 9.28 5.65 6.07
CA LEU A 134 9.27 6.39 4.82
C LEU A 134 10.68 6.74 4.35
N THR A 135 11.51 7.29 5.24
CA THR A 135 12.91 7.62 4.91
C THR A 135 13.71 6.38 4.47
N LYS A 136 13.58 5.28 5.21
CA LYS A 136 14.27 4.02 4.85
C LYS A 136 13.72 3.40 3.56
N ALA A 137 12.46 3.66 3.22
CA ALA A 137 11.85 3.22 1.98
C ALA A 137 12.14 4.14 0.79
N GLY A 138 12.99 5.16 0.95
CA GLY A 138 13.44 6.04 -0.11
C GLY A 138 12.55 7.27 -0.37
N PHE A 139 11.65 7.59 0.56
CA PHE A 139 10.87 8.83 0.52
C PHE A 139 11.67 10.00 1.09
N VAL A 140 11.46 11.18 0.54
CA VAL A 140 12.04 12.43 1.01
C VAL A 140 10.96 13.43 1.42
N PRO A 141 11.19 14.27 2.45
CA PRO A 141 10.22 15.29 2.83
C PRO A 141 10.12 16.36 1.75
N VAL A 142 8.89 16.78 1.42
CA VAL A 142 8.63 17.76 0.35
C VAL A 142 7.83 18.97 0.78
N GLY A 143 7.31 19.02 1.99
CA GLY A 143 6.60 20.18 2.50
C GLY A 143 5.58 19.86 3.60
N PRO A 144 4.95 20.89 4.17
CA PRO A 144 3.97 20.70 5.23
C PRO A 144 2.66 20.10 4.70
N VAL A 145 1.99 19.35 5.57
CA VAL A 145 0.63 18.83 5.35
C VAL A 145 -0.36 19.80 6.01
N ASP A 146 -1.51 20.03 5.35
CA ASP A 146 -2.64 20.65 6.03
C ASP A 146 -3.04 19.81 7.26
N PRO A 147 -3.05 20.37 8.47
CA PRO A 147 -3.43 19.61 9.67
C PRO A 147 -4.79 18.90 9.57
N ALA A 148 -5.73 19.43 8.80
CA ALA A 148 -7.01 18.78 8.56
C ALA A 148 -6.87 17.38 7.94
N HIS A 149 -5.83 17.16 7.15
CA HIS A 149 -5.51 15.86 6.54
C HIS A 149 -5.04 14.81 7.56
N LEU A 150 -4.53 15.25 8.69
CA LEU A 150 -3.98 14.42 9.77
C LEU A 150 -4.79 14.52 11.08
N GLY A 151 -6.10 14.76 11.00
CA GLY A 151 -6.96 14.86 12.17
C GLY A 151 -6.61 16.04 13.08
N GLY A 152 -6.13 17.15 12.52
CA GLY A 152 -5.75 18.37 13.24
C GLY A 152 -4.29 18.40 13.70
N LYS A 153 -3.47 17.41 13.36
CA LYS A 153 -2.06 17.33 13.73
C LYS A 153 -1.15 17.92 12.66
N PRO A 154 -0.10 18.68 13.05
CA PRO A 154 0.91 19.13 12.11
C PRO A 154 1.71 17.94 11.56
N GLY A 155 2.09 18.01 10.30
CA GLY A 155 2.82 16.93 9.66
C GLY A 155 3.55 17.36 8.39
N THR A 156 4.14 16.37 7.74
CA THR A 156 4.99 16.55 6.58
C THR A 156 4.57 15.57 5.48
N TRP A 157 4.50 16.06 4.26
CA TRP A 157 4.45 15.24 3.06
C TRP A 157 5.82 14.66 2.75
N TYR A 158 5.84 13.38 2.51
CA TYR A 158 6.97 12.63 1.95
C TYR A 158 6.63 12.18 0.55
N GLN A 159 7.63 12.07 -0.30
CA GLN A 159 7.44 11.67 -1.69
C GLN A 159 8.57 10.75 -2.14
N ARG A 160 8.22 9.79 -2.94
CA ARG A 160 9.15 8.92 -3.65
C ARG A 160 8.79 8.89 -5.13
N ASP A 161 9.76 9.23 -5.98
CA ASP A 161 9.65 9.02 -7.41
C ASP A 161 10.02 7.57 -7.74
N LEU A 162 9.20 6.94 -8.58
CA LEU A 162 9.31 5.53 -8.91
C LEU A 162 10.07 5.37 -10.23
N VAL A 163 11.00 4.40 -10.27
CA VAL A 163 11.65 4.00 -11.52
C VAL A 163 10.70 3.08 -12.27
N LEU A 164 10.17 3.56 -13.41
CA LEU A 164 9.41 2.71 -14.32
C LEU A 164 10.39 1.72 -14.96
N GLN A 165 10.19 0.43 -14.76
CA GLN A 165 10.89 -0.57 -15.55
C GLN A 165 10.47 -0.38 -17.02
N PRO A 166 11.41 -0.33 -17.96
CA PRO A 166 11.06 -0.32 -19.38
C PRO A 166 10.22 -1.57 -19.65
N ARG A 167 9.02 -1.39 -20.21
CA ARG A 167 8.23 -2.51 -20.73
C ARG A 167 9.16 -3.28 -21.64
N GLY A 168 9.38 -4.57 -21.34
CA GLY A 168 10.28 -5.41 -22.09
C GLY A 168 10.00 -5.24 -23.60
N VAL A 169 10.96 -4.67 -24.28
CA VAL A 169 11.01 -4.68 -25.74
C VAL A 169 11.16 -6.17 -26.09
N ARG A 170 10.10 -6.78 -26.60
CA ARG A 170 10.24 -8.07 -27.30
C ARG A 170 11.34 -7.88 -28.31
N ALA A 171 12.42 -8.65 -28.15
CA ALA A 171 13.48 -8.68 -29.13
C ALA A 171 12.86 -9.07 -30.50
N PRO A 172 13.11 -8.28 -31.56
CA PRO A 172 12.76 -8.70 -32.91
C PRO A 172 13.78 -9.72 -33.37
N GLY A 173 13.44 -10.99 -33.33
CA GLY A 173 14.36 -11.98 -33.87
C GLY A 173 14.06 -13.42 -33.49
N ASP A 174 12.92 -13.93 -33.90
CA ASP A 174 12.82 -15.35 -34.23
C ASP A 174 12.02 -15.50 -35.51
N ARG A 175 12.65 -15.05 -36.61
CA ARG A 175 12.23 -15.43 -37.95
C ARG A 175 12.81 -16.81 -38.26
N LEU A 176 11.94 -17.81 -38.25
CA LEU A 176 11.89 -18.99 -39.05
C LEU A 176 13.12 -19.20 -39.93
N ARG A 177 13.93 -20.18 -39.59
CA ARG A 177 14.72 -20.91 -40.56
C ARG A 177 13.81 -21.96 -41.22
N GLU A 178 13.18 -21.59 -42.32
CA GLU A 178 12.71 -22.56 -43.28
C GLU A 178 13.91 -23.27 -43.89
N GLY A 179 14.07 -24.52 -43.53
CA GLY A 179 14.99 -25.44 -44.16
C GLY A 179 14.49 -25.82 -45.54
N ARG A 180 15.19 -25.40 -46.56
CA ARG A 180 15.09 -26.02 -47.88
C ARG A 180 15.65 -27.45 -47.80
N GLY A 181 14.78 -28.42 -47.95
CA GLY A 181 15.15 -29.77 -48.26
C GLY A 181 15.10 -30.00 -49.78
N HIS A 182 16.21 -30.34 -50.33
CA HIS A 182 16.32 -30.84 -51.72
C HIS A 182 16.26 -32.37 -51.73
N ARG A 183 15.40 -32.85 -52.64
CA ARG A 183 15.37 -34.16 -53.32
C ARG A 183 15.16 -35.43 -52.48
#